data_2d9000f50e5182119f2d9b9c32a4f5b6
#
_entry.id   2d9000f50e5182119f2d9b9c32a4f5b6
#
_cell.length_a   1.000
_cell.length_b   1.000
_cell.length_c   1.000
_cell.angle_alpha   90.00
_cell.angle_beta   90.00
_cell.angle_gamma   90.00
#
_symmetry.space_group_name_H-M   'P 1'
#
loop_
_entity.id
_entity.type
_entity.pdbx_description
1 polymer ?
#
loop_
_entity_poly.entity_id
_entity_poly.type
_entity_poly.pdbx_seq_one_letter_code
_entity_poly.pdbx_strand_id
1 'polypeptide(L)'
;MMQPTPTPVFATHRLREAGLTLVELLVALAIGLLVVLVVTTMIVVGRQHERVTTGFNDMTQGGAYAATVIDRALRNAGSGFMQGWNASDGTGVDTNGALGCKLNAKRGATAVLPRASVLPAPFAGFLGGASGQTKLGATPVLIGQGQSAGGSDILMVVAGSAGIGGVGREVRANLSGSQIELDNTLGFQPGDVLLVSASTGTASDCAITQVASNFSAFPANATPSKLLGIGGTYVGDTSKLGTVISAGLAERGSFISGMGKASDLRLDLFGVGTDHVLYRGDLLQISGADTPEAVAEGVVALRAVYRVDNNISTGNFATTSLSWQAPTGTYAPATLLAESPPEHLRRIVGVRVSLLLRSGARQPQLAADAEYTLLKSLPGESTVTLSDADRHYAHRVVETTIPLRNALMP
;
A
#
# COMPACT_ATOMS: atom_id res chain seq x y z
N MET A 1 -15.18 -16.12 99.44
CA MET A 1 -14.87 -14.70 99.54
C MET A 1 -14.17 -14.23 98.30
N MET A 2 -14.90 -13.60 97.39
CA MET A 2 -14.37 -13.12 96.06
C MET A 2 -14.15 -11.59 96.25
N GLN A 3 -12.94 -11.13 96.07
CA GLN A 3 -12.63 -9.70 96.03
C GLN A 3 -12.99 -9.12 94.68
N PRO A 4 -13.59 -7.92 94.61
CA PRO A 4 -13.84 -7.23 93.36
C PRO A 4 -12.60 -6.57 92.82
N THR A 5 -12.28 -6.73 91.55
CA THR A 5 -11.23 -6.05 90.78
C THR A 5 -11.61 -4.57 90.54
N PRO A 6 -10.71 -3.63 90.68
CA PRO A 6 -11.01 -2.24 90.35
C PRO A 6 -11.05 -1.96 88.88
N THR A 7 -12.09 -1.32 88.42
CA THR A 7 -12.24 -0.80 87.03
C THR A 7 -11.28 0.40 86.79
N PRO A 8 -10.57 0.45 85.66
CA PRO A 8 -9.75 1.62 85.35
C PRO A 8 -10.63 2.80 84.95
N VAL A 9 -10.49 3.90 85.64
CA VAL A 9 -11.11 5.20 85.34
C VAL A 9 -10.26 5.85 84.24
N PHE A 10 -10.79 5.89 83.03
CA PHE A 10 -10.18 6.68 81.93
C PHE A 10 -10.41 8.16 82.24
N ALA A 11 -9.36 8.87 82.55
CA ALA A 11 -9.36 10.34 82.68
C ALA A 11 -9.58 10.93 81.27
N THR A 12 -10.74 11.48 81.04
CA THR A 12 -11.01 12.27 79.80
C THR A 12 -10.24 13.59 79.92
N HIS A 13 -9.08 13.66 79.27
CA HIS A 13 -8.38 14.91 78.99
C HIS A 13 -9.29 15.80 78.17
N ARG A 14 -9.97 16.74 78.74
CA ARG A 14 -10.61 17.82 77.98
C ARG A 14 -9.48 18.66 77.36
N LEU A 15 -9.27 18.49 76.09
CA LEU A 15 -8.46 19.41 75.27
C LEU A 15 -9.13 20.76 75.35
N ARG A 16 -8.44 21.76 75.99
CA ARG A 16 -8.87 23.16 75.92
C ARG A 16 -8.94 23.56 74.47
N GLU A 17 -10.14 23.87 73.99
CA GLU A 17 -10.34 24.51 72.69
C GLU A 17 -9.76 25.92 72.75
N ALA A 18 -8.54 26.10 72.28
CA ALA A 18 -7.94 27.39 72.03
C ALA A 18 -8.60 27.98 70.80
N GLY A 19 -9.33 29.06 70.92
CA GLY A 19 -9.94 29.77 69.77
C GLY A 19 -8.86 30.24 68.82
N LEU A 20 -9.04 29.93 67.52
CA LEU A 20 -8.17 30.38 66.43
C LEU A 20 -8.23 31.91 66.33
N THR A 21 -7.08 32.56 66.26
CA THR A 21 -7.01 33.98 65.94
C THR A 21 -7.31 34.24 64.46
N LEU A 22 -7.90 35.42 64.20
CA LEU A 22 -8.22 35.83 62.80
C LEU A 22 -6.97 35.83 61.92
N VAL A 23 -5.79 36.14 62.46
CA VAL A 23 -4.50 36.14 61.80
C VAL A 23 -4.06 34.68 61.41
N GLU A 24 -4.26 33.75 62.33
CA GLU A 24 -3.91 32.34 62.13
C GLU A 24 -4.78 31.70 61.06
N LEU A 25 -6.06 32.07 60.96
CA LEU A 25 -6.96 31.65 59.86
C LEU A 25 -6.50 32.25 58.55
N LEU A 26 -6.10 33.52 58.46
CA LEU A 26 -5.61 34.17 57.26
C LEU A 26 -4.31 33.54 56.79
N VAL A 27 -3.38 33.23 57.65
CA VAL A 27 -2.12 32.56 57.32
C VAL A 27 -2.38 31.14 56.82
N ALA A 28 -3.26 30.39 57.48
CA ALA A 28 -3.61 29.04 57.08
C ALA A 28 -4.29 29.03 55.69
N LEU A 29 -5.20 29.99 55.41
CA LEU A 29 -5.80 30.16 54.08
C LEU A 29 -4.76 30.51 53.00
N ALA A 30 -3.83 31.42 53.29
CA ALA A 30 -2.78 31.80 52.35
C ALA A 30 -1.86 30.61 52.01
N ILE A 31 -1.43 29.86 53.03
CA ILE A 31 -0.62 28.64 52.80
C ILE A 31 -1.43 27.58 52.08
N GLY A 32 -2.69 27.37 52.43
CA GLY A 32 -3.58 26.44 51.75
C GLY A 32 -3.78 26.76 50.28
N LEU A 33 -3.99 28.05 49.94
CA LEU A 33 -4.07 28.51 48.56
C LEU A 33 -2.76 28.27 47.78
N LEU A 34 -1.61 28.53 48.42
CA LEU A 34 -0.30 28.30 47.81
C LEU A 34 -0.08 26.81 47.53
N VAL A 35 -0.43 25.93 48.45
CA VAL A 35 -0.31 24.48 48.26
C VAL A 35 -1.24 24.01 47.14
N VAL A 36 -2.50 24.46 47.08
CA VAL A 36 -3.45 24.13 46.02
C VAL A 36 -2.93 24.60 44.66
N LEU A 37 -2.35 25.82 44.59
CA LEU A 37 -1.75 26.32 43.33
C LEU A 37 -0.61 25.42 42.85
N VAL A 38 0.31 25.04 43.75
CA VAL A 38 1.44 24.15 43.40
C VAL A 38 0.95 22.77 42.93
N VAL A 39 -0.01 22.18 43.66
CA VAL A 39 -0.57 20.87 43.30
C VAL A 39 -1.29 20.94 41.94
N THR A 40 -2.06 22.01 41.72
CA THR A 40 -2.78 22.18 40.45
C THR A 40 -1.81 22.33 39.26
N THR A 41 -0.74 23.12 39.43
CA THR A 41 0.29 23.25 38.38
C THR A 41 1.00 21.94 38.09
N MET A 42 1.34 21.14 39.10
CA MET A 42 1.94 19.81 38.91
C MET A 42 1.00 18.86 38.16
N ILE A 43 -0.29 18.85 38.46
CA ILE A 43 -1.29 18.02 37.77
C ILE A 43 -1.41 18.44 36.30
N VAL A 44 -1.47 19.75 36.02
CA VAL A 44 -1.57 20.26 34.64
C VAL A 44 -0.34 19.89 33.82
N VAL A 45 0.86 20.11 34.38
CA VAL A 45 2.12 19.73 33.72
C VAL A 45 2.21 18.21 33.51
N GLY A 46 1.83 17.41 34.51
CA GLY A 46 1.82 15.96 34.43
C GLY A 46 0.91 15.45 33.31
N ARG A 47 -0.32 15.96 33.22
CA ARG A 47 -1.26 15.62 32.13
C ARG A 47 -0.75 16.01 30.73
N GLN A 48 -0.05 17.13 30.65
CA GLN A 48 0.55 17.58 29.40
C GLN A 48 1.65 16.63 28.95
N HIS A 49 2.54 16.20 29.83
CA HIS A 49 3.58 15.22 29.52
C HIS A 49 2.99 13.87 29.12
N GLU A 50 1.95 13.40 29.80
CA GLU A 50 1.25 12.18 29.46
C GLU A 50 0.68 12.23 28.02
N ARG A 51 -0.02 13.33 27.67
CA ARG A 51 -0.56 13.51 26.30
C ARG A 51 0.52 13.53 25.24
N VAL A 52 1.65 14.19 25.48
CA VAL A 52 2.78 14.23 24.54
C VAL A 52 3.38 12.86 24.36
N THR A 53 3.59 12.11 25.46
CA THR A 53 4.16 10.75 25.40
C THR A 53 3.22 9.78 24.68
N THR A 54 1.93 9.84 24.99
CA THR A 54 0.91 9.01 24.31
C THR A 54 0.85 9.36 22.83
N GLY A 55 0.78 10.64 22.47
CA GLY A 55 0.76 11.07 21.07
C GLY A 55 2.02 10.69 20.28
N PHE A 56 3.19 10.64 20.93
CA PHE A 56 4.42 10.16 20.30
C PHE A 56 4.39 8.64 20.09
N ASN A 57 3.87 7.89 21.06
CA ASN A 57 3.70 6.43 20.92
C ASN A 57 2.71 6.10 19.80
N ASP A 58 1.57 6.79 19.76
CA ASP A 58 0.55 6.60 18.70
C ASP A 58 1.13 6.90 17.31
N MET A 59 1.88 7.99 17.17
CA MET A 59 2.59 8.33 15.93
C MET A 59 3.56 7.22 15.51
N THR A 60 4.32 6.69 16.47
CA THR A 60 5.31 5.62 16.19
C THR A 60 4.63 4.32 15.77
N GLN A 61 3.55 3.94 16.45
CA GLN A 61 2.77 2.74 16.11
C GLN A 61 2.06 2.89 14.77
N GLY A 62 1.38 4.02 14.54
CA GLY A 62 0.71 4.32 13.27
C GLY A 62 1.69 4.34 12.09
N GLY A 63 2.86 4.96 12.28
CA GLY A 63 3.92 4.97 11.28
C GLY A 63 4.52 3.60 10.99
N ALA A 64 4.73 2.78 12.01
CA ALA A 64 5.20 1.41 11.85
C ALA A 64 4.16 0.54 11.12
N TYR A 65 2.89 0.73 11.43
CA TYR A 65 1.80 0.05 10.73
C TYR A 65 1.73 0.47 9.26
N ALA A 66 1.75 1.77 8.97
CA ALA A 66 1.78 2.29 7.60
C ALA A 66 2.95 1.71 6.79
N ALA A 67 4.15 1.75 7.38
CA ALA A 67 5.35 1.18 6.75
C ALA A 67 5.21 -0.33 6.51
N THR A 68 4.61 -1.07 7.43
CA THR A 68 4.40 -2.52 7.30
C THR A 68 3.40 -2.86 6.20
N VAL A 69 2.31 -2.09 6.08
CA VAL A 69 1.30 -2.28 5.03
C VAL A 69 1.92 -2.04 3.65
N ILE A 70 2.66 -0.94 3.49
CA ILE A 70 3.37 -0.63 2.25
C ILE A 70 4.46 -1.67 1.96
N ASP A 71 5.26 -2.08 2.96
CA ASP A 71 6.30 -3.10 2.81
C ASP A 71 5.71 -4.42 2.31
N ARG A 72 4.60 -4.88 2.92
CA ARG A 72 3.93 -6.11 2.49
C ARG A 72 3.42 -6.00 1.05
N ALA A 73 2.80 -4.89 0.68
CA ALA A 73 2.32 -4.67 -0.68
C ALA A 73 3.48 -4.72 -1.69
N LEU A 74 4.56 -3.97 -1.44
CA LEU A 74 5.71 -3.89 -2.33
C LEU A 74 6.49 -5.21 -2.44
N ARG A 75 6.63 -5.98 -1.36
CA ARG A 75 7.28 -7.31 -1.42
C ARG A 75 6.52 -8.31 -2.27
N ASN A 76 5.21 -8.17 -2.35
CA ASN A 76 4.35 -9.01 -3.19
C ASN A 76 4.18 -8.45 -4.60
N ALA A 77 4.65 -7.23 -4.87
CA ALA A 77 4.53 -6.58 -6.17
C ALA A 77 5.09 -7.45 -7.29
N GLY A 78 4.38 -7.51 -8.42
CA GLY A 78 4.76 -8.31 -9.57
C GLY A 78 4.44 -9.81 -9.44
N SER A 79 3.94 -10.28 -8.29
CA SER A 79 3.56 -11.68 -8.13
C SER A 79 2.46 -12.07 -9.13
N GLY A 80 2.66 -13.19 -9.80
CA GLY A 80 1.71 -13.76 -10.74
C GLY A 80 1.90 -13.30 -12.21
N PHE A 81 2.65 -12.24 -12.49
CA PHE A 81 2.84 -11.81 -13.88
C PHE A 81 4.28 -11.48 -14.28
N MET A 82 5.18 -11.21 -13.33
CA MET A 82 6.59 -11.00 -13.67
C MET A 82 7.28 -12.26 -14.19
N GLN A 83 6.89 -13.42 -13.67
CA GLN A 83 7.42 -14.72 -14.11
C GLN A 83 6.91 -15.17 -15.49
N GLY A 84 5.92 -14.49 -16.04
CA GLY A 84 5.44 -14.73 -17.42
C GLY A 84 6.25 -14.01 -18.49
N TRP A 85 7.31 -13.33 -18.08
CA TRP A 85 8.24 -12.70 -19.01
C TRP A 85 9.14 -13.76 -19.61
N ASN A 86 9.03 -13.98 -20.91
CA ASN A 86 9.93 -14.88 -21.62
C ASN A 86 11.23 -14.15 -21.95
N ALA A 87 12.32 -14.69 -21.47
CA ALA A 87 13.64 -14.22 -21.87
C ALA A 87 13.91 -14.66 -23.30
N SER A 88 14.08 -13.67 -24.18
CA SER A 88 14.82 -13.75 -25.43
C SER A 88 14.58 -14.93 -26.39
N ASP A 89 14.00 -14.63 -27.52
CA ASP A 89 14.06 -15.47 -28.73
C ASP A 89 15.47 -15.48 -29.38
N GLY A 90 16.49 -15.02 -28.67
CA GLY A 90 17.86 -14.87 -29.16
C GLY A 90 18.12 -13.59 -29.95
N THR A 91 17.10 -12.76 -30.23
CA THR A 91 17.28 -11.45 -30.86
C THR A 91 17.51 -10.31 -29.86
N GLY A 92 17.46 -10.59 -28.56
CA GLY A 92 17.65 -9.62 -27.50
C GLY A 92 16.43 -8.73 -27.23
N VAL A 93 15.32 -8.95 -27.93
CA VAL A 93 14.07 -8.20 -27.76
C VAL A 93 12.98 -9.15 -27.29
N ASP A 94 12.72 -9.13 -26.00
CA ASP A 94 11.59 -9.89 -25.45
C ASP A 94 10.28 -9.18 -25.73
N THR A 95 9.50 -9.79 -26.59
CA THR A 95 8.24 -9.24 -27.06
C THR A 95 7.03 -9.86 -26.39
N ASN A 96 7.21 -10.93 -25.62
CA ASN A 96 6.13 -11.76 -25.10
C ASN A 96 6.07 -11.71 -23.58
N GLY A 97 5.06 -11.07 -23.02
CA GLY A 97 4.88 -11.03 -21.57
C GLY A 97 3.75 -10.11 -21.14
N ALA A 98 3.40 -10.17 -19.87
CA ALA A 98 2.36 -9.33 -19.31
C ALA A 98 2.89 -7.98 -18.81
N LEU A 99 4.21 -7.82 -18.68
CA LEU A 99 4.79 -6.59 -18.14
C LEU A 99 4.51 -5.39 -19.05
N GLY A 100 3.95 -4.32 -18.49
CA GLY A 100 3.64 -3.10 -19.22
C GLY A 100 2.37 -3.16 -20.07
N CYS A 101 1.73 -4.32 -20.24
CA CYS A 101 0.50 -4.44 -21.01
C CYS A 101 -0.65 -3.66 -20.35
N LYS A 102 -1.54 -3.10 -21.18
CA LYS A 102 -2.65 -2.25 -20.72
C LYS A 102 -3.80 -3.09 -20.18
N LEU A 103 -4.05 -2.95 -18.88
CA LEU A 103 -5.02 -3.76 -18.15
C LEU A 103 -6.46 -3.43 -18.54
N ASN A 104 -7.19 -4.46 -18.96
CA ASN A 104 -8.63 -4.43 -19.15
C ASN A 104 -9.29 -5.37 -18.13
N ALA A 105 -10.21 -4.86 -17.35
CA ALA A 105 -10.97 -5.62 -16.38
C ALA A 105 -12.43 -5.19 -16.40
N LYS A 106 -13.34 -6.14 -16.35
CA LYS A 106 -14.79 -5.90 -16.26
C LYS A 106 -15.36 -6.64 -15.06
N ARG A 107 -16.49 -6.12 -14.58
CA ARG A 107 -17.33 -6.78 -13.61
C ARG A 107 -18.73 -6.86 -14.20
N GLY A 108 -19.09 -8.03 -14.66
CA GLY A 108 -20.23 -8.19 -15.54
C GLY A 108 -20.07 -7.34 -16.81
N ALA A 109 -21.05 -6.49 -17.10
CA ALA A 109 -20.99 -5.58 -18.26
C ALA A 109 -20.21 -4.28 -18.00
N THR A 110 -19.88 -3.97 -16.73
CA THR A 110 -19.25 -2.70 -16.34
C THR A 110 -17.74 -2.79 -16.43
N ALA A 111 -17.11 -1.86 -17.15
CA ALA A 111 -15.65 -1.73 -17.17
C ALA A 111 -15.17 -1.20 -15.82
N VAL A 112 -14.23 -1.93 -15.21
CA VAL A 112 -13.50 -1.52 -14.00
C VAL A 112 -12.17 -0.88 -14.40
N LEU A 113 -11.51 -1.45 -15.42
CA LEU A 113 -10.31 -0.92 -16.07
C LEU A 113 -10.49 -1.00 -17.61
N PRO A 114 -10.08 0.04 -18.36
CA PRO A 114 -9.77 1.38 -17.88
C PRO A 114 -10.98 2.06 -17.22
N ARG A 115 -10.73 2.88 -16.22
CA ARG A 115 -11.82 3.56 -15.48
C ARG A 115 -12.47 4.63 -16.35
N ALA A 116 -13.80 4.72 -16.26
CA ALA A 116 -14.55 5.78 -16.90
C ALA A 116 -14.62 7.08 -16.07
N SER A 117 -14.36 7.00 -14.76
CA SER A 117 -14.44 8.12 -13.81
C SER A 117 -13.06 8.48 -13.23
N VAL A 118 -12.93 9.72 -12.80
CA VAL A 118 -11.76 10.18 -12.03
C VAL A 118 -11.64 9.35 -10.75
N LEU A 119 -10.40 9.09 -10.33
CA LEU A 119 -10.13 8.41 -9.06
C LEU A 119 -10.63 9.26 -7.88
N PRO A 120 -11.14 8.65 -6.81
CA PRO A 120 -11.52 9.39 -5.61
C PRO A 120 -10.29 10.02 -4.95
N ALA A 121 -10.50 11.11 -4.18
CA ALA A 121 -9.44 11.68 -3.38
C ALA A 121 -8.88 10.62 -2.39
N PRO A 122 -7.55 10.61 -2.13
CA PRO A 122 -6.53 11.56 -2.57
C PRO A 122 -5.87 11.23 -3.92
N PHE A 123 -6.40 10.29 -4.69
CA PHE A 123 -5.77 9.73 -5.89
C PHE A 123 -6.14 10.46 -7.18
N ALA A 124 -6.98 11.48 -7.13
CA ALA A 124 -7.50 12.18 -8.31
C ALA A 124 -6.43 12.72 -9.28
N GLY A 125 -5.24 13.06 -8.76
CA GLY A 125 -4.10 13.52 -9.56
C GLY A 125 -3.29 12.42 -10.25
N PHE A 126 -3.53 11.15 -9.93
CA PHE A 126 -2.72 10.06 -10.44
C PHE A 126 -2.83 9.93 -11.95
N LEU A 127 -1.67 9.85 -12.61
CA LEU A 127 -1.53 9.78 -14.07
C LEU A 127 -2.23 10.96 -14.82
N GLY A 128 -2.24 12.13 -14.21
CA GLY A 128 -2.78 13.34 -14.83
C GLY A 128 -4.30 13.51 -14.69
N GLY A 129 -4.98 12.64 -13.96
CA GLY A 129 -6.34 12.79 -13.38
C GLY A 129 -7.51 13.16 -14.29
N ALA A 130 -7.24 13.69 -15.46
CA ALA A 130 -8.19 14.55 -16.13
C ALA A 130 -9.26 13.85 -16.96
N SER A 131 -9.18 12.57 -17.27
CA SER A 131 -10.17 12.04 -18.25
C SER A 131 -10.46 10.56 -18.14
N GLY A 132 -10.52 10.01 -16.95
CA GLY A 132 -11.18 8.71 -16.70
C GLY A 132 -10.72 7.49 -17.52
N GLN A 133 -9.84 7.68 -18.49
CA GLN A 133 -9.44 6.66 -19.44
C GLN A 133 -7.95 6.29 -19.38
N THR A 134 -7.30 6.57 -18.26
CA THR A 134 -5.88 6.20 -18.14
C THR A 134 -5.76 4.68 -18.12
N LYS A 135 -5.18 4.14 -19.20
CA LYS A 135 -4.88 2.72 -19.30
C LYS A 135 -3.72 2.41 -18.36
N LEU A 136 -4.03 1.77 -17.27
CA LEU A 136 -3.01 1.28 -16.33
C LEU A 136 -2.30 0.08 -16.94
N GLY A 137 -0.99 0.02 -16.78
CA GLY A 137 -0.19 -1.13 -17.22
C GLY A 137 -0.04 -2.17 -16.10
N ALA A 138 0.17 -3.42 -16.47
CA ALA A 138 0.61 -4.48 -15.58
C ALA A 138 2.05 -4.22 -15.15
N THR A 139 2.23 -3.39 -14.13
CA THR A 139 3.53 -2.99 -13.59
C THR A 139 3.61 -3.35 -12.12
N PRO A 140 4.75 -3.89 -11.61
CA PRO A 140 4.86 -4.21 -10.19
C PRO A 140 4.60 -2.99 -9.33
N VAL A 141 5.17 -1.85 -9.71
CA VAL A 141 5.05 -0.60 -8.97
C VAL A 141 5.14 0.60 -9.91
N LEU A 142 4.33 1.63 -9.65
CA LEU A 142 4.46 2.97 -10.24
C LEU A 142 4.40 4.01 -9.14
N ILE A 143 5.21 5.07 -9.30
CA ILE A 143 5.27 6.19 -8.35
C ILE A 143 4.83 7.47 -9.07
N GLY A 144 3.66 7.99 -8.72
CA GLY A 144 3.17 9.29 -9.18
C GLY A 144 3.73 10.41 -8.30
N GLN A 145 4.78 11.08 -8.75
CA GLN A 145 5.45 12.10 -7.97
C GLN A 145 4.56 13.33 -7.74
N GLY A 146 4.38 13.71 -6.48
CA GLY A 146 3.66 14.91 -6.10
C GLY A 146 2.18 14.94 -6.44
N GLN A 147 1.57 13.78 -6.72
CA GLN A 147 0.20 13.69 -7.25
C GLN A 147 -0.88 13.53 -6.17
N SER A 148 -0.49 13.52 -4.89
CA SER A 148 -1.38 13.46 -3.74
C SER A 148 -1.34 14.75 -2.93
N ALA A 149 -2.11 14.85 -1.84
CA ALA A 149 -2.20 16.05 -1.04
C ALA A 149 -0.83 16.51 -0.50
N GLY A 150 -0.65 17.81 -0.35
CA GLY A 150 0.60 18.41 0.10
C GLY A 150 1.80 18.11 -0.80
N GLY A 151 1.54 17.78 -2.08
CA GLY A 151 2.57 17.37 -3.02
C GLY A 151 3.13 15.98 -2.72
N SER A 152 2.48 15.15 -1.89
CA SER A 152 2.90 13.78 -1.61
C SER A 152 2.81 12.89 -2.84
N ASP A 153 3.62 11.84 -2.87
CA ASP A 153 3.60 10.88 -3.96
C ASP A 153 2.42 9.90 -3.83
N ILE A 154 2.00 9.36 -4.97
CA ILE A 154 1.09 8.22 -5.02
C ILE A 154 1.89 6.98 -5.42
N LEU A 155 1.70 5.90 -4.69
CA LEU A 155 2.33 4.62 -4.96
C LEU A 155 1.27 3.64 -5.46
N MET A 156 1.38 3.16 -6.70
CA MET A 156 0.57 2.08 -7.23
C MET A 156 1.33 0.76 -7.12
N VAL A 157 0.66 -0.28 -6.65
CA VAL A 157 1.23 -1.62 -6.50
C VAL A 157 0.28 -2.65 -7.09
N VAL A 158 0.81 -3.52 -7.94
CA VAL A 158 0.09 -4.64 -8.53
C VAL A 158 0.68 -5.95 -8.03
N ALA A 159 -0.13 -6.78 -7.42
CA ALA A 159 0.29 -8.07 -6.89
C ALA A 159 -0.81 -9.12 -7.03
N GLY A 160 -0.42 -10.33 -7.41
CA GLY A 160 -1.25 -11.53 -7.32
C GLY A 160 -0.80 -12.44 -6.16
N SER A 161 -1.49 -13.55 -6.00
CA SER A 161 -1.17 -14.58 -4.99
C SER A 161 -0.99 -15.97 -5.59
N ALA A 162 -0.83 -16.06 -6.91
CA ALA A 162 -0.74 -17.34 -7.58
C ALA A 162 0.59 -18.04 -7.27
N GLY A 163 0.52 -19.22 -6.68
CA GLY A 163 1.65 -20.12 -6.54
C GLY A 163 2.16 -20.66 -7.89
N ILE A 164 2.01 -21.96 -8.14
CA ILE A 164 2.45 -22.61 -9.41
C ILE A 164 1.75 -22.01 -10.64
N GLY A 165 0.50 -21.53 -10.51
CA GLY A 165 -0.25 -20.87 -11.59
C GLY A 165 0.32 -19.52 -12.03
N GLY A 166 1.20 -18.91 -11.21
CA GLY A 166 1.84 -17.62 -11.53
C GLY A 166 2.92 -17.70 -12.62
N VAL A 167 3.36 -18.90 -12.97
CA VAL A 167 4.27 -19.08 -14.10
C VAL A 167 3.48 -18.89 -15.40
N GLY A 168 3.91 -17.93 -16.22
CA GLY A 168 3.29 -17.66 -17.50
C GLY A 168 3.33 -18.89 -18.40
N ARG A 169 2.20 -19.18 -19.05
CA ARG A 169 2.04 -20.32 -19.97
C ARG A 169 1.62 -19.84 -21.32
N GLU A 170 2.28 -20.36 -22.35
CA GLU A 170 1.95 -20.05 -23.74
C GLU A 170 0.64 -20.73 -24.15
N VAL A 171 -0.20 -19.99 -24.85
CA VAL A 171 -1.40 -20.48 -25.48
C VAL A 171 -1.03 -21.25 -26.76
N ARG A 172 -1.47 -22.51 -26.87
CA ARG A 172 -1.09 -23.41 -27.97
C ARG A 172 -2.03 -23.35 -29.16
N ALA A 173 -3.26 -22.93 -28.97
CA ALA A 173 -4.24 -22.74 -30.02
C ALA A 173 -5.10 -21.51 -29.73
N ASN A 174 -5.65 -20.92 -30.79
CA ASN A 174 -6.54 -19.78 -30.68
C ASN A 174 -7.76 -20.13 -29.82
N LEU A 175 -8.27 -19.15 -29.10
CA LEU A 175 -9.45 -19.29 -28.27
C LEU A 175 -10.60 -19.95 -29.04
N SER A 176 -11.12 -21.05 -28.51
CA SER A 176 -12.29 -21.73 -29.04
C SER A 176 -13.42 -21.70 -28.03
N GLY A 177 -14.47 -20.96 -28.33
CA GLY A 177 -15.57 -20.75 -27.39
C GLY A 177 -15.08 -20.07 -26.09
N SER A 178 -15.16 -20.78 -24.96
CA SER A 178 -14.67 -20.33 -23.65
C SER A 178 -13.52 -21.19 -23.14
N GLN A 179 -12.73 -21.79 -24.04
CA GLN A 179 -11.61 -22.66 -23.67
C GLN A 179 -10.32 -22.20 -24.31
N ILE A 180 -9.25 -22.23 -23.53
CA ILE A 180 -7.89 -21.89 -23.95
C ILE A 180 -7.05 -23.15 -23.87
N GLU A 181 -6.35 -23.49 -24.95
CA GLU A 181 -5.46 -24.64 -24.96
C GLU A 181 -4.07 -24.25 -24.47
N LEU A 182 -3.58 -24.98 -23.47
CA LEU A 182 -2.25 -24.85 -22.85
C LEU A 182 -1.53 -26.20 -22.92
N ASP A 183 -0.23 -26.20 -22.66
CA ASP A 183 0.51 -27.48 -22.50
C ASP A 183 -0.02 -28.32 -21.36
N ASN A 184 -0.37 -27.67 -20.24
CA ASN A 184 -1.05 -28.24 -19.11
C ASN A 184 -1.77 -27.17 -18.30
N THR A 185 -2.77 -27.55 -17.53
CA THR A 185 -3.55 -26.65 -16.68
C THR A 185 -3.28 -26.85 -15.19
N LEU A 186 -2.18 -27.52 -14.83
CA LEU A 186 -1.82 -27.76 -13.44
C LEU A 186 -1.58 -26.45 -12.70
N GLY A 187 -2.10 -26.35 -11.48
CA GLY A 187 -1.96 -25.14 -10.63
C GLY A 187 -3.07 -24.14 -10.80
N PHE A 188 -3.93 -24.23 -11.82
CA PHE A 188 -5.15 -23.43 -11.89
C PHE A 188 -6.29 -24.07 -11.14
N GLN A 189 -7.10 -23.25 -10.48
CA GLN A 189 -8.28 -23.67 -9.76
C GLN A 189 -9.52 -22.87 -10.23
N PRO A 190 -10.72 -23.44 -10.06
CA PRO A 190 -11.94 -22.70 -10.35
C PRO A 190 -11.98 -21.34 -9.63
N GLY A 191 -12.29 -20.30 -10.37
CA GLY A 191 -12.36 -18.93 -9.84
C GLY A 191 -11.03 -18.21 -9.71
N ASP A 192 -9.89 -18.83 -10.03
CA ASP A 192 -8.62 -18.12 -10.09
C ASP A 192 -8.68 -17.00 -11.13
N VAL A 193 -8.10 -15.87 -10.79
CA VAL A 193 -7.94 -14.75 -11.72
C VAL A 193 -6.76 -15.02 -12.63
N LEU A 194 -6.96 -14.71 -13.89
CA LEU A 194 -5.96 -14.87 -14.96
C LEU A 194 -5.65 -13.50 -15.56
N LEU A 195 -4.39 -13.27 -15.84
CA LEU A 195 -3.93 -12.21 -16.72
C LEU A 195 -3.57 -12.82 -18.07
N VAL A 196 -4.27 -12.41 -19.12
CA VAL A 196 -4.07 -12.87 -20.49
C VAL A 196 -3.44 -11.74 -21.29
N SER A 197 -2.22 -11.94 -21.77
CA SER A 197 -1.51 -10.98 -22.61
C SER A 197 -1.55 -11.42 -24.08
N ALA A 198 -1.41 -10.45 -25.00
CA ALA A 198 -1.32 -10.76 -26.43
C ALA A 198 0.02 -11.44 -26.78
N SER A 199 0.05 -12.09 -27.96
CA SER A 199 1.25 -12.77 -28.49
C SER A 199 2.30 -11.80 -29.02
N THR A 200 1.90 -10.59 -29.39
CA THR A 200 2.80 -9.56 -29.90
C THR A 200 3.12 -8.55 -28.83
N GLY A 201 4.37 -8.50 -28.43
CA GLY A 201 4.86 -7.78 -27.27
C GLY A 201 5.01 -6.27 -27.40
N THR A 202 4.25 -5.64 -28.22
CA THR A 202 4.07 -4.19 -28.15
C THR A 202 3.10 -3.89 -27.02
N ALA A 203 3.14 -2.67 -26.44
CA ALA A 203 2.25 -2.18 -25.37
C ALA A 203 0.75 -2.48 -25.62
N SER A 204 0.47 -3.77 -25.82
CA SER A 204 -0.80 -4.34 -26.20
C SER A 204 -1.72 -4.43 -25.00
N ASP A 205 -3.00 -4.50 -25.28
CA ASP A 205 -3.99 -4.72 -24.24
C ASP A 205 -3.81 -6.13 -23.65
N CYS A 206 -4.05 -6.26 -22.34
CA CYS A 206 -4.20 -7.54 -21.67
C CYS A 206 -5.53 -7.55 -20.90
N ALA A 207 -6.04 -8.74 -20.66
CA ALA A 207 -7.33 -8.90 -20.02
C ALA A 207 -7.20 -9.64 -18.70
N ILE A 208 -7.90 -9.14 -17.68
CA ILE A 208 -8.12 -9.85 -16.44
C ILE A 208 -9.42 -10.65 -16.60
N THR A 209 -9.34 -11.97 -16.46
CA THR A 209 -10.48 -12.90 -16.53
C THR A 209 -10.40 -13.91 -15.39
N GLN A 210 -11.34 -14.86 -15.34
CA GLN A 210 -11.34 -15.90 -14.30
C GLN A 210 -11.52 -17.29 -14.91
N VAL A 211 -10.90 -18.27 -14.25
CA VAL A 211 -11.11 -19.69 -14.52
C VAL A 211 -12.56 -20.04 -14.24
N ALA A 212 -13.18 -20.77 -15.15
CA ALA A 212 -14.58 -21.17 -15.02
C ALA A 212 -14.84 -21.99 -13.74
N SER A 213 -16.03 -21.82 -13.17
CA SER A 213 -16.41 -22.49 -11.91
C SER A 213 -16.49 -24.00 -12.02
N ASN A 214 -16.74 -24.53 -13.20
CA ASN A 214 -16.82 -25.95 -13.51
C ASN A 214 -15.50 -26.55 -14.04
N PHE A 215 -14.42 -25.78 -14.00
CA PHE A 215 -13.11 -26.25 -14.45
C PHE A 215 -12.56 -27.32 -13.51
N SER A 216 -11.91 -28.34 -14.09
CA SER A 216 -11.11 -29.32 -13.38
C SER A 216 -9.81 -29.58 -14.14
N ALA A 217 -8.68 -29.43 -13.44
CA ALA A 217 -7.37 -29.76 -14.00
C ALA A 217 -7.20 -31.29 -14.24
N PHE A 218 -7.95 -32.11 -13.51
CA PHE A 218 -7.98 -33.58 -13.65
C PHE A 218 -9.43 -34.00 -13.87
N PRO A 219 -9.93 -34.01 -15.12
CA PRO A 219 -11.21 -34.64 -15.41
C PRO A 219 -11.16 -36.15 -15.12
N ALA A 220 -12.30 -36.80 -15.06
CA ALA A 220 -12.50 -38.17 -14.58
C ALA A 220 -11.55 -39.28 -15.12
N ASN A 221 -10.73 -38.97 -16.13
CA ASN A 221 -9.84 -39.97 -16.78
C ASN A 221 -8.34 -39.80 -16.39
N ALA A 222 -8.04 -39.15 -15.28
CA ALA A 222 -6.70 -39.02 -14.67
C ALA A 222 -5.58 -38.38 -15.54
N THR A 223 -5.84 -37.98 -16.75
CA THR A 223 -4.90 -37.19 -17.57
C THR A 223 -5.09 -35.70 -17.28
N PRO A 224 -4.01 -34.93 -17.04
CA PRO A 224 -4.13 -33.48 -16.88
C PRO A 224 -4.81 -32.85 -18.09
N SER A 225 -5.81 -32.00 -17.84
CA SER A 225 -6.46 -31.25 -18.92
C SER A 225 -5.47 -30.29 -19.56
N LYS A 226 -5.53 -30.16 -20.88
CA LYS A 226 -4.86 -29.08 -21.63
C LYS A 226 -5.78 -27.89 -21.87
N LEU A 227 -7.09 -28.08 -21.66
CA LEU A 227 -8.09 -27.05 -21.91
C LEU A 227 -8.44 -26.33 -20.62
N LEU A 228 -8.11 -25.05 -20.56
CA LEU A 228 -8.47 -24.17 -19.45
C LEU A 228 -9.80 -23.49 -19.78
N GLY A 229 -10.84 -23.82 -19.04
CA GLY A 229 -12.13 -23.13 -19.14
C GLY A 229 -12.06 -21.75 -18.56
N ILE A 230 -12.52 -20.75 -19.30
CA ILE A 230 -12.62 -19.36 -18.87
C ILE A 230 -14.07 -18.87 -18.97
N GLY A 231 -14.44 -17.88 -18.17
CA GLY A 231 -15.76 -17.26 -18.25
C GLY A 231 -16.84 -18.06 -17.54
N GLY A 232 -17.95 -18.35 -18.21
CA GLY A 232 -19.10 -18.97 -17.59
C GLY A 232 -19.80 -18.03 -16.60
N THR A 233 -20.11 -18.52 -15.40
CA THR A 233 -20.82 -17.76 -14.36
C THR A 233 -20.09 -16.49 -13.93
N TYR A 234 -18.77 -16.44 -14.07
CA TYR A 234 -17.97 -15.28 -13.64
C TYR A 234 -18.03 -14.11 -14.62
N VAL A 235 -18.17 -14.35 -15.92
CA VAL A 235 -18.18 -13.28 -16.93
C VAL A 235 -19.45 -12.42 -16.88
N GLY A 236 -20.58 -13.04 -16.56
CA GLY A 236 -21.87 -12.35 -16.45
C GLY A 236 -22.19 -11.84 -15.03
N ASP A 237 -21.41 -12.23 -14.04
CA ASP A 237 -21.67 -11.91 -12.64
C ASP A 237 -21.05 -10.55 -12.28
N THR A 238 -21.89 -9.61 -11.84
CA THR A 238 -21.47 -8.27 -11.44
C THR A 238 -20.59 -8.24 -10.20
N SER A 239 -20.58 -9.32 -9.42
CA SER A 239 -19.73 -9.48 -8.22
C SER A 239 -18.34 -10.05 -8.53
N LYS A 240 -18.11 -10.53 -9.75
CA LYS A 240 -16.87 -11.21 -10.16
C LYS A 240 -16.11 -10.41 -11.21
N LEU A 241 -14.77 -10.46 -11.11
CA LEU A 241 -13.92 -9.95 -12.16
C LEU A 241 -13.94 -10.91 -13.35
N GLY A 242 -14.32 -10.42 -14.50
CA GLY A 242 -14.30 -11.21 -15.71
C GLY A 242 -14.32 -10.30 -16.93
N THR A 243 -13.44 -10.56 -17.88
CA THR A 243 -13.43 -9.87 -19.15
C THR A 243 -13.66 -10.92 -20.22
N VAL A 244 -14.63 -10.68 -21.11
CA VAL A 244 -14.72 -11.48 -22.34
C VAL A 244 -13.44 -11.18 -23.13
N ILE A 245 -12.68 -12.23 -23.42
CA ILE A 245 -11.45 -12.10 -24.18
C ILE A 245 -11.84 -11.78 -25.62
N SER A 246 -11.41 -10.62 -26.10
CA SER A 246 -11.60 -10.19 -27.47
C SER A 246 -10.62 -10.92 -28.43
N ALA A 247 -10.94 -10.92 -29.71
CA ALA A 247 -10.01 -11.38 -30.76
C ALA A 247 -8.66 -10.65 -30.61
N GLY A 248 -7.57 -11.39 -30.75
CA GLY A 248 -6.20 -10.89 -30.51
C GLY A 248 -5.66 -11.15 -29.11
N LEU A 249 -6.51 -11.55 -28.17
CA LEU A 249 -6.10 -12.06 -26.85
C LEU A 249 -6.38 -13.58 -26.80
N ALA A 250 -5.56 -14.32 -26.08
CA ALA A 250 -5.60 -15.78 -26.03
C ALA A 250 -5.51 -16.45 -27.43
N GLU A 251 -4.76 -15.89 -28.34
CA GLU A 251 -4.33 -16.52 -29.57
C GLU A 251 -3.06 -17.36 -29.35
N ARG A 252 -2.77 -18.23 -30.29
CA ARG A 252 -1.52 -18.99 -30.24
C ARG A 252 -0.32 -18.07 -30.09
N GLY A 253 0.53 -18.35 -29.10
CA GLY A 253 1.68 -17.52 -28.74
C GLY A 253 1.37 -16.45 -27.72
N SER A 254 0.10 -16.26 -27.33
CA SER A 254 -0.25 -15.43 -26.14
C SER A 254 0.19 -16.10 -24.86
N PHE A 255 0.28 -15.30 -23.77
CA PHE A 255 0.64 -15.81 -22.45
C PHE A 255 -0.50 -15.64 -21.45
N ILE A 256 -0.64 -16.65 -20.59
CA ILE A 256 -1.57 -16.64 -19.47
C ILE A 256 -0.78 -16.78 -18.18
N SER A 257 -1.00 -15.85 -17.28
CA SER A 257 -0.45 -15.88 -15.93
C SER A 257 -1.58 -15.97 -14.91
N GLY A 258 -1.48 -16.90 -13.97
CA GLY A 258 -2.40 -16.97 -12.84
C GLY A 258 -2.08 -15.88 -11.82
N MET A 259 -3.10 -15.12 -11.44
CA MET A 259 -2.99 -14.08 -10.39
C MET A 259 -3.49 -14.56 -9.02
N GLY A 260 -3.96 -15.83 -8.94
CA GLY A 260 -4.55 -16.40 -7.75
C GLY A 260 -6.03 -16.02 -7.57
N LYS A 261 -6.53 -16.13 -6.35
CA LYS A 261 -7.94 -15.83 -6.07
C LYS A 261 -8.21 -14.34 -6.14
N ALA A 262 -9.43 -13.97 -6.56
CA ALA A 262 -9.85 -12.57 -6.65
C ALA A 262 -9.72 -11.83 -5.30
N SER A 263 -9.91 -12.52 -4.15
CA SER A 263 -9.72 -11.94 -2.82
C SER A 263 -8.28 -11.52 -2.53
N ASP A 264 -7.32 -12.14 -3.19
CA ASP A 264 -5.89 -11.96 -2.92
C ASP A 264 -5.20 -11.08 -3.97
N LEU A 265 -5.87 -10.87 -5.11
CA LEU A 265 -5.42 -9.94 -6.13
C LEU A 265 -5.45 -8.50 -5.59
N ARG A 266 -4.35 -7.79 -5.75
CA ARG A 266 -4.20 -6.40 -5.31
C ARG A 266 -3.80 -5.53 -6.49
N LEU A 267 -4.52 -4.46 -6.64
CA LEU A 267 -4.20 -3.34 -7.51
C LEU A 267 -4.40 -2.07 -6.67
N ASP A 268 -3.50 -1.87 -5.75
CA ASP A 268 -3.64 -0.89 -4.68
C ASP A 268 -2.94 0.43 -5.02
N LEU A 269 -3.57 1.54 -4.65
CA LEU A 269 -2.96 2.86 -4.59
C LEU A 269 -2.74 3.24 -3.13
N PHE A 270 -1.58 3.83 -2.83
CA PHE A 270 -1.31 4.47 -1.54
C PHE A 270 -1.06 5.96 -1.78
N GLY A 271 -1.67 6.81 -0.98
CA GLY A 271 -1.52 8.27 -1.08
C GLY A 271 -2.01 8.96 0.18
N VAL A 272 -1.58 10.19 0.39
CA VAL A 272 -1.88 10.97 1.59
C VAL A 272 -3.04 11.93 1.31
N GLY A 273 -4.02 11.98 2.20
CA GLY A 273 -5.13 12.93 2.16
C GLY A 273 -4.77 14.30 2.77
N THR A 274 -5.62 15.30 2.53
CA THR A 274 -5.48 16.64 3.14
C THR A 274 -5.66 16.64 4.66
N ASP A 275 -6.22 15.57 5.21
CA ASP A 275 -6.43 15.29 6.63
C ASP A 275 -5.25 14.60 7.31
N HIS A 276 -4.11 14.47 6.60
CA HIS A 276 -2.93 13.75 7.06
C HIS A 276 -3.18 12.26 7.35
N VAL A 277 -4.05 11.65 6.58
CA VAL A 277 -4.31 10.21 6.62
C VAL A 277 -3.68 9.56 5.38
N LEU A 278 -2.98 8.45 5.59
CA LEU A 278 -2.57 7.57 4.51
C LEU A 278 -3.77 6.72 4.10
N TYR A 279 -4.14 6.82 2.84
CA TYR A 279 -5.23 6.05 2.25
C TYR A 279 -4.72 4.94 1.35
N ARG A 280 -5.50 3.87 1.26
CA ARG A 280 -5.37 2.81 0.28
C ARG A 280 -6.61 2.79 -0.62
N GLY A 281 -6.41 2.82 -1.93
CA GLY A 281 -7.47 2.67 -2.93
C GLY A 281 -7.36 1.34 -3.65
N ASP A 282 -8.46 0.61 -3.81
CA ASP A 282 -8.53 -0.61 -4.60
C ASP A 282 -9.01 -0.28 -6.02
N LEU A 283 -8.09 -0.33 -6.99
CA LEU A 283 -8.40 -0.03 -8.40
C LEU A 283 -9.33 -1.05 -9.05
N LEU A 284 -9.36 -2.28 -8.55
CA LEU A 284 -10.25 -3.34 -9.06
C LEU A 284 -11.62 -3.35 -8.39
N GLN A 285 -11.80 -2.55 -7.35
CA GLN A 285 -13.07 -2.48 -6.59
C GLN A 285 -13.55 -3.87 -6.15
N ILE A 286 -12.65 -4.71 -5.65
CA ILE A 286 -12.97 -6.09 -5.27
C ILE A 286 -14.04 -6.12 -4.17
N SER A 287 -14.01 -5.14 -3.27
CA SER A 287 -15.04 -4.93 -2.24
C SER A 287 -16.37 -4.40 -2.78
N GLY A 288 -16.44 -4.00 -4.05
CA GLY A 288 -17.60 -3.37 -4.66
C GLY A 288 -17.72 -1.87 -4.38
N ALA A 289 -16.86 -1.30 -3.54
CA ALA A 289 -16.84 0.12 -3.20
C ALA A 289 -15.64 0.82 -3.85
N ASP A 290 -15.86 2.07 -4.29
CA ASP A 290 -14.82 2.95 -4.83
C ASP A 290 -14.36 3.99 -3.79
N THR A 291 -14.45 3.62 -2.51
CA THR A 291 -14.06 4.48 -1.39
C THR A 291 -12.69 4.07 -0.88
N PRO A 292 -11.74 5.00 -0.80
CA PRO A 292 -10.45 4.71 -0.22
C PRO A 292 -10.55 4.30 1.26
N GLU A 293 -9.75 3.35 1.66
CA GLU A 293 -9.64 2.87 3.04
C GLU A 293 -8.56 3.66 3.77
N ALA A 294 -8.86 4.18 4.98
CA ALA A 294 -7.87 4.80 5.84
C ALA A 294 -6.93 3.74 6.42
N VAL A 295 -5.63 3.89 6.19
CA VAL A 295 -4.59 2.96 6.67
C VAL A 295 -3.97 3.45 7.96
N ALA A 296 -3.55 4.72 8.00
CA ALA A 296 -2.89 5.29 9.18
C ALA A 296 -3.10 6.79 9.23
N GLU A 297 -3.35 7.30 10.42
CA GLU A 297 -3.45 8.72 10.70
C GLU A 297 -2.05 9.33 10.97
N GLY A 298 -1.96 10.65 10.85
CA GLY A 298 -0.75 11.40 11.15
C GLY A 298 0.33 11.28 10.09
N VAL A 299 0.03 10.87 8.87
CA VAL A 299 0.98 10.86 7.74
C VAL A 299 0.88 12.19 6.99
N VAL A 300 1.91 13.03 7.13
CA VAL A 300 1.97 14.37 6.49
C VAL A 300 2.43 14.30 5.06
N ALA A 301 3.45 13.46 4.79
CA ALA A 301 3.99 13.31 3.45
C ALA A 301 4.48 11.88 3.21
N LEU A 302 4.33 11.43 1.97
CA LEU A 302 4.90 10.20 1.41
C LEU A 302 5.79 10.58 0.23
N ARG A 303 7.02 10.04 0.19
CA ARG A 303 7.96 10.14 -0.94
C ARG A 303 8.51 8.78 -1.27
N ALA A 304 8.72 8.52 -2.55
CA ALA A 304 9.29 7.26 -2.98
C ALA A 304 10.23 7.42 -4.17
N VAL A 305 11.23 6.53 -4.25
CA VAL A 305 12.17 6.46 -5.39
C VAL A 305 12.41 5.01 -5.77
N TYR A 306 12.67 4.79 -7.05
CA TYR A 306 12.99 3.47 -7.57
C TYR A 306 14.45 3.09 -7.30
N ARG A 307 14.65 1.83 -6.98
CA ARG A 307 15.96 1.18 -7.08
C ARG A 307 15.99 0.36 -8.35
N VAL A 308 16.96 0.64 -9.20
CA VAL A 308 17.07 -0.01 -10.51
C VAL A 308 18.37 -0.76 -10.63
N ASP A 309 18.33 -1.87 -11.37
CA ASP A 309 19.51 -2.60 -11.78
C ASP A 309 19.71 -2.44 -13.29
N ASN A 310 20.78 -1.74 -13.68
CA ASN A 310 21.05 -1.43 -15.08
C ASN A 310 21.55 -2.65 -15.88
N ASN A 311 21.95 -3.73 -15.22
CA ASN A 311 22.47 -4.93 -15.87
C ASN A 311 21.39 -5.95 -16.26
N ILE A 312 20.17 -5.83 -15.74
CA ILE A 312 19.07 -6.76 -16.05
C ILE A 312 18.75 -6.76 -17.54
N SER A 313 18.77 -5.61 -18.21
CA SER A 313 18.47 -5.50 -19.63
C SER A 313 19.51 -6.17 -20.55
N THR A 314 20.70 -6.46 -20.06
CA THR A 314 21.78 -7.10 -20.82
C THR A 314 21.82 -8.61 -20.64
N GLY A 315 20.90 -9.18 -19.85
CA GLY A 315 20.93 -10.61 -19.49
C GLY A 315 22.13 -11.01 -18.64
N ASN A 316 22.93 -10.06 -18.18
CA ASN A 316 24.08 -10.32 -17.34
C ASN A 316 23.71 -10.25 -15.87
N PHE A 317 23.21 -11.36 -15.33
CA PHE A 317 22.85 -11.50 -13.92
C PHE A 317 24.06 -11.73 -13.00
N ALA A 318 25.28 -11.86 -13.56
CA ALA A 318 26.49 -12.11 -12.78
C ALA A 318 26.99 -10.88 -12.03
N THR A 319 26.63 -9.67 -12.47
CA THR A 319 27.02 -8.42 -11.85
C THR A 319 25.80 -7.50 -11.70
N THR A 320 25.61 -6.92 -10.52
CA THR A 320 24.56 -5.96 -10.28
C THR A 320 25.09 -4.53 -10.40
N SER A 321 24.36 -3.67 -11.12
CA SER A 321 24.63 -2.23 -11.21
C SER A 321 23.46 -1.44 -10.66
N LEU A 322 23.41 -1.32 -9.34
CA LEU A 322 22.28 -0.73 -8.62
C LEU A 322 22.43 0.79 -8.53
N SER A 323 21.38 1.50 -8.93
CA SER A 323 21.28 2.94 -8.77
C SER A 323 19.88 3.34 -8.27
N TRP A 324 19.76 4.58 -7.78
CA TRP A 324 18.49 5.16 -7.41
C TRP A 324 18.01 6.07 -8.52
N GLN A 325 16.70 6.06 -8.79
CA GLN A 325 16.08 6.87 -9.83
C GLN A 325 14.83 7.56 -9.29
N ALA A 326 14.72 8.87 -9.52
CA ALA A 326 13.50 9.60 -9.24
C ALA A 326 12.38 9.17 -10.21
N PRO A 327 11.10 9.23 -9.80
CA PRO A 327 9.97 8.90 -10.67
C PRO A 327 9.66 10.03 -11.68
N THR A 328 10.69 10.49 -12.37
CA THR A 328 10.65 11.58 -13.35
C THR A 328 11.39 11.20 -14.63
N GLY A 329 11.20 11.95 -15.69
CA GLY A 329 11.88 11.70 -16.98
C GLY A 329 11.59 10.29 -17.50
N THR A 330 12.63 9.49 -17.70
CA THR A 330 12.52 8.10 -18.16
C THR A 330 11.70 7.21 -17.21
N TYR A 331 11.80 7.46 -15.91
CA TYR A 331 11.07 6.73 -14.87
C TYR A 331 9.75 7.39 -14.46
N ALA A 332 9.27 8.41 -15.19
CA ALA A 332 7.92 8.94 -14.99
C ALA A 332 6.87 7.89 -15.34
N PRO A 333 5.76 7.78 -14.58
CA PRO A 333 4.73 6.77 -14.83
C PRO A 333 4.21 6.75 -16.26
N ALA A 334 3.96 7.91 -16.85
CA ALA A 334 3.47 8.02 -18.24
C ALA A 334 4.50 7.49 -19.25
N THR A 335 5.80 7.76 -19.02
CA THR A 335 6.89 7.28 -19.88
C THR A 335 7.03 5.76 -19.77
N LEU A 336 7.06 5.24 -18.53
CA LEU A 336 7.14 3.80 -18.28
C LEU A 336 5.97 3.02 -18.90
N LEU A 337 4.75 3.58 -18.85
CA LEU A 337 3.56 2.96 -19.43
C LEU A 337 3.48 3.07 -20.97
N ALA A 338 4.21 4.00 -21.57
CA ALA A 338 4.26 4.16 -23.03
C ALA A 338 5.39 3.36 -23.66
N GLU A 339 6.31 2.83 -22.86
CA GLU A 339 7.49 2.13 -23.33
C GLU A 339 7.14 0.77 -23.93
N SER A 340 7.76 0.46 -25.08
CA SER A 340 7.62 -0.82 -25.77
C SER A 340 8.91 -1.14 -26.53
N PRO A 341 9.64 -2.19 -26.11
CA PRO A 341 9.44 -3.08 -24.96
C PRO A 341 9.65 -2.36 -23.62
N PRO A 342 9.11 -2.87 -22.50
CA PRO A 342 9.13 -2.21 -21.18
C PRO A 342 10.48 -2.40 -20.45
N GLU A 343 11.56 -1.94 -21.05
CA GLU A 343 12.92 -2.17 -20.55
C GLU A 343 13.18 -1.52 -19.18
N HIS A 344 12.72 -0.27 -18.99
CA HIS A 344 12.96 0.43 -17.72
C HIS A 344 12.10 -0.14 -16.59
N LEU A 345 10.89 -0.63 -16.89
CA LEU A 345 10.08 -1.35 -15.91
C LEU A 345 10.77 -2.60 -15.38
N ARG A 346 11.46 -3.35 -16.25
CA ARG A 346 12.22 -4.56 -15.86
C ARG A 346 13.36 -4.26 -14.91
N ARG A 347 13.98 -3.09 -15.06
CA ARG A 347 15.13 -2.69 -14.22
C ARG A 347 14.73 -2.32 -12.80
N ILE A 348 13.44 -2.11 -12.51
CA ILE A 348 12.97 -1.73 -11.17
C ILE A 348 13.01 -2.95 -10.25
N VAL A 349 13.98 -2.98 -9.34
CA VAL A 349 14.21 -4.10 -8.40
C VAL A 349 13.88 -3.76 -6.95
N GLY A 350 13.51 -2.52 -6.68
CA GLY A 350 13.15 -2.10 -5.32
C GLY A 350 12.59 -0.69 -5.28
N VAL A 351 12.11 -0.32 -4.12
CA VAL A 351 11.59 1.03 -3.83
C VAL A 351 12.10 1.45 -2.45
N ARG A 352 12.52 2.70 -2.33
CA ARG A 352 12.69 3.34 -1.03
C ARG A 352 11.53 4.28 -0.79
N VAL A 353 10.89 4.10 0.35
CA VAL A 353 9.75 4.90 0.79
C VAL A 353 10.15 5.69 2.03
N SER A 354 9.80 6.95 2.06
CA SER A 354 9.99 7.87 3.18
C SER A 354 8.64 8.46 3.57
N LEU A 355 8.31 8.38 4.86
CA LEU A 355 7.09 8.92 5.44
C LEU A 355 7.47 10.01 6.45
N LEU A 356 6.83 11.18 6.36
CA LEU A 356 6.83 12.18 7.41
C LEU A 356 5.59 11.99 8.27
N LEU A 357 5.79 11.68 9.54
CA LEU A 357 4.73 11.43 10.51
C LEU A 357 4.55 12.62 11.44
N ARG A 358 3.33 12.83 11.92
CA ARG A 358 2.92 13.86 12.87
C ARG A 358 2.20 13.24 14.06
N SER A 359 2.51 13.69 15.30
CA SER A 359 1.76 13.28 16.49
C SER A 359 0.36 13.91 16.50
N GLY A 360 -0.59 13.23 17.16
CA GLY A 360 -1.94 13.77 17.36
C GLY A 360 -2.02 14.85 18.46
N ALA A 361 -1.02 14.95 19.34
CA ALA A 361 -1.02 15.85 20.47
C ALA A 361 -0.33 17.19 20.14
N ARG A 362 -1.11 18.29 20.15
CA ARG A 362 -0.58 19.64 19.99
C ARG A 362 0.17 20.07 21.25
N GLN A 363 1.33 20.66 21.10
CA GLN A 363 2.16 21.21 22.17
C GLN A 363 2.02 22.73 22.23
N PRO A 364 2.12 23.33 23.41
CA PRO A 364 2.03 24.79 23.57
C PRO A 364 3.19 25.53 22.88
N GLN A 365 4.37 24.91 22.88
CA GLN A 365 5.57 25.42 22.24
C GLN A 365 5.81 24.73 20.91
N LEU A 366 6.65 25.33 20.06
CA LEU A 366 7.10 24.70 18.83
C LEU A 366 7.87 23.41 19.15
N ALA A 367 7.41 22.29 18.62
CA ALA A 367 7.94 20.97 18.90
C ALA A 367 8.71 20.37 17.72
N ALA A 368 8.62 21.00 16.55
CA ALA A 368 9.21 20.51 15.31
C ALA A 368 10.07 21.56 14.62
N ASP A 369 11.04 21.10 13.85
CA ASP A 369 11.79 21.93 12.93
C ASP A 369 10.89 22.54 11.85
N ALA A 370 11.34 23.60 11.19
CA ALA A 370 10.58 24.23 10.12
C ALA A 370 10.56 23.36 8.86
N GLU A 371 11.58 22.54 8.67
CA GLU A 371 11.78 21.75 7.45
C GLU A 371 12.24 20.34 7.78
N TYR A 372 11.72 19.38 6.99
CA TYR A 372 12.13 17.98 7.02
C TYR A 372 12.54 17.52 5.63
N THR A 373 13.74 16.99 5.51
CA THR A 373 14.23 16.43 4.24
C THR A 373 13.96 14.93 4.21
N LEU A 374 13.22 14.51 3.18
CA LEU A 374 12.93 13.11 2.89
C LEU A 374 13.81 12.63 1.75
N LEU A 375 14.21 11.36 1.78
CA LEU A 375 15.08 10.73 0.78
C LEU A 375 16.42 11.48 0.61
N LYS A 376 17.00 11.92 1.71
CA LYS A 376 18.22 12.73 1.73
C LYS A 376 19.34 12.07 0.93
N SER A 377 19.99 12.87 0.09
CA SER A 377 21.10 12.44 -0.79
C SER A 377 20.71 11.42 -1.87
N LEU A 378 19.41 11.29 -2.18
CA LEU A 378 18.92 10.44 -3.26
C LEU A 378 18.30 11.28 -4.38
N PRO A 379 18.25 10.76 -5.62
CA PRO A 379 17.41 11.34 -6.66
C PRO A 379 15.96 11.36 -6.17
N GLY A 380 15.31 12.54 -6.21
CA GLY A 380 13.98 12.71 -5.64
C GLY A 380 13.96 13.19 -4.18
N GLU A 381 15.13 13.59 -3.64
CA GLU A 381 15.19 14.34 -2.37
C GLU A 381 14.16 15.47 -2.38
N SER A 382 13.41 15.58 -1.31
CA SER A 382 12.35 16.57 -1.17
C SER A 382 12.33 17.14 0.23
N THR A 383 12.22 18.44 0.33
CA THR A 383 12.04 19.16 1.60
C THR A 383 10.56 19.50 1.79
N VAL A 384 10.04 19.13 2.95
CA VAL A 384 8.69 19.47 3.39
C VAL A 384 8.82 20.60 4.39
N THR A 385 8.29 21.78 4.04
CA THR A 385 8.23 22.94 4.93
C THR A 385 6.92 22.90 5.72
N LEU A 386 7.03 22.94 7.03
CA LEU A 386 5.88 22.94 7.93
C LEU A 386 5.35 24.33 8.18
N SER A 387 4.03 24.46 8.24
CA SER A 387 3.39 25.69 8.77
C SER A 387 3.69 25.88 10.25
N ASP A 388 3.61 27.10 10.76
CA ASP A 388 3.76 27.36 12.21
C ASP A 388 2.71 26.58 13.03
N ALA A 389 1.53 26.36 12.49
CA ALA A 389 0.50 25.55 13.12
C ALA A 389 0.91 24.07 13.25
N ASP A 390 1.54 23.52 12.22
CA ASP A 390 2.01 22.12 12.21
C ASP A 390 3.24 21.93 13.09
N ARG A 391 4.09 22.94 13.23
CA ARG A 391 5.27 22.89 14.11
C ARG A 391 4.95 22.74 15.58
N HIS A 392 3.71 22.92 16.00
CA HIS A 392 3.24 22.60 17.35
C HIS A 392 3.03 21.10 17.60
N TYR A 393 3.23 20.24 16.62
CA TYR A 393 3.17 18.79 16.76
C TYR A 393 4.56 18.19 16.61
N ALA A 394 4.81 17.09 17.31
CA ALA A 394 6.05 16.35 17.10
C ALA A 394 6.01 15.64 15.72
N HIS A 395 7.12 15.68 15.01
CA HIS A 395 7.26 15.04 13.69
C HIS A 395 8.42 14.04 13.69
N ARG A 396 8.30 13.05 12.83
CA ARG A 396 9.35 12.05 12.64
C ARG A 396 9.37 11.56 11.20
N VAL A 397 10.58 11.41 10.64
CA VAL A 397 10.79 10.76 9.35
C VAL A 397 11.05 9.27 9.58
N VAL A 398 10.36 8.43 8.81
CA VAL A 398 10.57 6.98 8.75
C VAL A 398 10.87 6.60 7.32
N GLU A 399 12.01 5.96 7.10
CA GLU A 399 12.43 5.50 5.78
C GLU A 399 12.67 3.99 5.76
N THR A 400 12.25 3.36 4.68
CA THR A 400 12.47 1.93 4.47
C THR A 400 12.82 1.65 3.01
N THR A 401 13.71 0.69 2.79
CA THR A 401 14.05 0.20 1.45
C THR A 401 13.49 -1.21 1.28
N ILE A 402 12.68 -1.39 0.27
CA ILE A 402 11.89 -2.61 0.06
C ILE A 402 12.30 -3.21 -1.28
N PRO A 403 12.87 -4.42 -1.31
CA PRO A 403 13.16 -5.13 -2.55
C PRO A 403 11.88 -5.72 -3.16
N LEU A 404 11.75 -5.64 -4.47
CA LEU A 404 10.70 -6.31 -5.24
C LEU A 404 11.14 -7.75 -5.52
N ARG A 405 10.69 -8.69 -4.70
CA ARG A 405 11.15 -10.09 -4.77
C ARG A 405 10.89 -10.73 -6.11
N ASN A 406 9.72 -10.46 -6.71
CA ASN A 406 9.32 -11.06 -7.97
C ASN A 406 10.02 -10.45 -9.19
N ALA A 407 10.58 -9.25 -9.07
CA ALA A 407 11.40 -8.62 -10.11
C ALA A 407 12.85 -9.13 -10.13
N LEU A 408 13.28 -9.82 -9.06
CA LEU A 408 14.64 -10.37 -8.92
C LEU A 408 14.73 -11.82 -9.39
N MET A 409 13.61 -12.45 -9.76
CA MET A 409 13.60 -13.81 -10.29
C MET A 409 13.73 -13.74 -11.82
N PRO A 410 14.77 -14.38 -12.39
CA PRO A 410 14.97 -14.45 -13.83
C PRO A 410 13.91 -15.33 -14.52
#